data_8e06a78a5639d3e3134afd0d9de13d4f
#
_entry.id   8e06a78a5639d3e3134afd0d9de13d4f
#
_cell.length_a   1.000
_cell.length_b   1.000
_cell.length_c   1.000
_cell.angle_alpha   90.00
_cell.angle_beta   90.00
_cell.angle_gamma   90.00
#
_symmetry.space_group_name_H-M   'P 1'
#
loop_
_entity.id
_entity.type
_entity.pdbx_description
1 polymer ?
#
loop_
_entity_poly.entity_id
_entity_poly.type
_entity_poly.pdbx_seq_one_letter_code
_entity_poly.pdbx_strand_id
1 'polypeptide(L)'
;RGMFVRNCKGQSPYEDVVLDFTNRDTVKWFQEKLGNLIEMGVSAIKVDFGEGAPLDAIYANGRSGLYEHNLYPLRYNKTVADIIKKLHGENIIWARSAWAGSQRYPLHWGGDAATTETGFEGTVRSGLSIGLSGFCFWSNDIGGFVTQSPESLYRRWLPFGFLTSHSRVHGAPPTEPWY
;
A
#
# COMPACT_ATOMS: atom_id res chain seq x y z
N ARG A 1 -9.50 12.76 -20.64
CA ARG A 1 -8.13 13.32 -20.75
C ARG A 1 -7.66 13.72 -19.35
N GLY A 2 -6.39 13.41 -18.97
CA GLY A 2 -5.80 13.84 -17.69
C GLY A 2 -6.06 12.93 -16.49
N MET A 3 -6.57 11.71 -16.67
CA MET A 3 -6.77 10.75 -15.59
C MET A 3 -5.44 10.11 -15.11
N PHE A 4 -4.40 10.17 -15.92
CA PHE A 4 -3.11 9.53 -15.67
C PHE A 4 -2.01 10.56 -15.52
N VAL A 5 -1.06 10.26 -14.64
CA VAL A 5 0.16 11.05 -14.49
C VAL A 5 0.99 10.96 -15.77
N ARG A 6 1.56 12.08 -16.20
CA ARG A 6 2.38 12.16 -17.41
C ARG A 6 3.71 12.84 -17.09
N ASN A 7 4.78 12.41 -17.78
CA ASN A 7 6.04 13.14 -17.72
C ASN A 7 5.94 14.51 -18.44
N CYS A 8 6.98 15.32 -18.36
CA CYS A 8 7.03 16.64 -19.00
C CYS A 8 6.90 16.59 -20.54
N LYS A 9 7.07 15.42 -21.17
CA LYS A 9 6.86 15.19 -22.61
C LYS A 9 5.43 14.70 -22.92
N GLY A 10 4.54 14.61 -21.93
CA GLY A 10 3.16 14.17 -22.10
C GLY A 10 2.98 12.65 -22.27
N GLN A 11 4.03 11.85 -22.05
CA GLN A 11 4.02 10.40 -22.14
C GLN A 11 3.74 9.76 -20.77
N SER A 12 3.24 8.52 -20.76
CA SER A 12 3.27 7.72 -19.53
C SER A 12 4.74 7.43 -19.16
N PRO A 13 5.16 7.71 -17.92
CA PRO A 13 6.56 7.54 -17.52
C PRO A 13 6.98 6.07 -17.38
N TYR A 14 6.01 5.15 -17.39
CA TYR A 14 6.22 3.71 -17.24
C TYR A 14 5.41 2.93 -18.28
N GLU A 15 5.73 1.64 -18.44
CA GLU A 15 4.88 0.69 -19.16
C GLU A 15 3.50 0.60 -18.52
N ASP A 16 3.44 0.70 -17.18
CA ASP A 16 2.23 0.78 -16.39
C ASP A 16 1.71 2.22 -16.29
N VAL A 17 0.41 2.33 -16.08
CA VAL A 17 -0.27 3.62 -15.98
C VAL A 17 -0.47 4.00 -14.53
N VAL A 18 0.03 5.17 -14.13
CA VAL A 18 -0.18 5.73 -12.80
C VAL A 18 -1.38 6.67 -12.81
N LEU A 19 -2.40 6.38 -12.00
CA LEU A 19 -3.59 7.23 -11.85
C LEU A 19 -3.24 8.56 -11.19
N ASP A 20 -3.77 9.65 -11.69
CA ASP A 20 -3.58 10.98 -11.10
C ASP A 20 -4.68 11.31 -10.09
N PHE A 21 -4.45 11.02 -8.81
CA PHE A 21 -5.39 11.33 -7.72
C PHE A 21 -5.45 12.82 -7.33
N THR A 22 -4.73 13.70 -8.03
CA THR A 22 -4.97 15.16 -7.94
C THR A 22 -6.10 15.61 -8.86
N ASN A 23 -6.49 14.76 -9.82
CA ASN A 23 -7.61 14.97 -10.72
C ASN A 23 -8.90 14.41 -10.10
N ARG A 24 -9.90 15.27 -9.94
CA ARG A 24 -11.20 14.89 -9.35
C ARG A 24 -11.97 13.86 -10.18
N ASP A 25 -11.84 13.89 -11.49
CA ASP A 25 -12.52 12.92 -12.37
C ASP A 25 -11.90 11.53 -12.23
N THR A 26 -10.57 11.46 -12.06
CA THR A 26 -9.86 10.20 -11.75
C THR A 26 -10.33 9.63 -10.41
N VAL A 27 -10.38 10.45 -9.37
CA VAL A 27 -10.87 10.06 -8.04
C VAL A 27 -12.28 9.50 -8.14
N LYS A 28 -13.20 10.22 -8.79
CA LYS A 28 -14.59 9.80 -8.96
C LYS A 28 -14.71 8.48 -9.72
N TRP A 29 -14.02 8.37 -10.85
CA TRP A 29 -14.01 7.15 -11.66
C TRP A 29 -13.48 5.95 -10.87
N PHE A 30 -12.37 6.12 -10.16
CA PHE A 30 -11.79 5.03 -9.38
C PHE A 30 -12.69 4.61 -8.21
N GLN A 31 -13.28 5.58 -7.50
CA GLN A 31 -14.25 5.32 -6.44
C GLN A 31 -15.51 4.61 -6.95
N GLU A 32 -15.98 4.91 -8.15
CA GLU A 32 -17.08 4.20 -8.79
C GLU A 32 -16.74 2.72 -9.03
N LYS A 33 -15.53 2.42 -9.54
CA LYS A 33 -15.07 1.04 -9.73
C LYS A 33 -14.96 0.27 -8.42
N LEU A 34 -14.41 0.90 -7.38
CA LEU A 34 -14.34 0.30 -6.05
C LEU A 34 -15.72 0.13 -5.41
N GLY A 35 -16.62 1.09 -5.60
CA GLY A 35 -18.00 1.02 -5.13
C GLY A 35 -18.72 -0.21 -5.65
N ASN A 36 -18.58 -0.52 -6.94
CA ASN A 36 -19.17 -1.72 -7.54
C ASN A 36 -18.64 -3.01 -6.90
N LEU A 37 -17.35 -3.08 -6.54
CA LEU A 37 -16.78 -4.23 -5.84
C LEU A 37 -17.35 -4.37 -4.42
N ILE A 38 -17.50 -3.26 -3.72
CA ILE A 38 -18.08 -3.22 -2.37
C ILE A 38 -19.55 -3.67 -2.41
N GLU A 39 -20.32 -3.22 -3.38
CA GLU A 39 -21.72 -3.64 -3.59
C GLU A 39 -21.84 -5.14 -3.91
N MET A 40 -20.81 -5.74 -4.52
CA MET A 40 -20.72 -7.20 -4.74
C MET A 40 -20.40 -8.00 -3.47
N GLY A 41 -20.10 -7.33 -2.35
CA GLY A 41 -19.83 -7.97 -1.05
C GLY A 41 -18.37 -7.88 -0.59
N VAL A 42 -17.50 -7.12 -1.27
CA VAL A 42 -16.14 -6.86 -0.79
C VAL A 42 -16.20 -5.96 0.44
N SER A 43 -15.73 -6.46 1.58
CA SER A 43 -15.80 -5.77 2.87
C SER A 43 -14.53 -4.99 3.23
N ALA A 44 -13.37 -5.38 2.67
CA ALA A 44 -12.08 -4.73 2.93
C ALA A 44 -11.26 -4.64 1.64
N ILE A 45 -10.47 -3.59 1.51
CA ILE A 45 -9.62 -3.37 0.34
C ILE A 45 -8.16 -3.23 0.79
N LYS A 46 -7.30 -4.07 0.19
CA LYS A 46 -5.85 -3.91 0.24
C LYS A 46 -5.42 -2.87 -0.79
N VAL A 47 -4.72 -1.84 -0.33
CA VAL A 47 -4.22 -0.72 -1.14
C VAL A 47 -2.72 -0.93 -1.36
N ASP A 48 -2.39 -1.60 -2.45
CA ASP A 48 -1.02 -2.00 -2.76
C ASP A 48 -0.29 -0.94 -3.59
N PHE A 49 1.05 -0.99 -3.59
CA PHE A 49 1.91 0.00 -4.26
C PHE A 49 1.67 1.45 -3.80
N GLY A 50 1.93 2.42 -4.68
CA GLY A 50 1.75 3.85 -4.45
C GLY A 50 3.06 4.59 -4.14
N GLU A 51 4.14 3.90 -3.81
CA GLU A 51 5.47 4.47 -3.58
C GLU A 51 6.21 4.79 -4.89
N GLY A 52 5.82 4.19 -6.02
CA GLY A 52 6.43 4.40 -7.33
C GLY A 52 5.93 5.62 -8.11
N ALA A 53 5.30 6.59 -7.46
CA ALA A 53 4.81 7.79 -8.13
C ALA A 53 5.97 8.56 -8.81
N PRO A 54 5.87 8.93 -10.12
CA PRO A 54 7.00 9.44 -10.87
C PRO A 54 7.43 10.83 -10.42
N LEU A 55 8.76 11.01 -10.27
CA LEU A 55 9.38 12.27 -9.86
C LEU A 55 9.43 13.32 -10.99
N ASP A 56 9.53 12.88 -12.24
CA ASP A 56 9.63 13.71 -13.43
C ASP A 56 8.26 14.05 -14.07
N ALA A 57 7.19 13.82 -13.33
CA ALA A 57 5.83 14.02 -13.79
C ALA A 57 5.30 15.43 -13.50
N ILE A 58 4.25 15.79 -14.24
CA ILE A 58 3.38 16.94 -13.94
C ILE A 58 1.98 16.41 -13.70
N TYR A 59 1.44 16.74 -12.54
CA TYR A 59 0.12 16.31 -12.09
C TYR A 59 -0.97 17.30 -12.55
N ALA A 60 -2.23 16.87 -12.57
CA ALA A 60 -3.36 17.68 -13.01
C ALA A 60 -3.55 18.99 -12.22
N ASN A 61 -3.09 19.03 -10.98
CA ASN A 61 -3.07 20.23 -10.15
C ASN A 61 -1.92 21.20 -10.49
N GLY A 62 -1.11 20.92 -11.52
CA GLY A 62 0.01 21.72 -11.98
C GLY A 62 1.32 21.57 -11.17
N ARG A 63 1.33 20.68 -10.15
CA ARG A 63 2.51 20.44 -9.34
C ARG A 63 3.43 19.39 -9.95
N SER A 64 4.73 19.52 -9.68
CA SER A 64 5.75 18.58 -10.13
C SER A 64 5.68 17.26 -9.36
N GLY A 65 6.23 16.21 -9.96
CA GLY A 65 6.42 14.92 -9.31
C GLY A 65 7.28 15.01 -8.05
N LEU A 66 8.28 15.86 -8.02
CA LEU A 66 9.08 16.12 -6.82
C LEU A 66 8.23 16.56 -5.62
N TYR A 67 7.16 17.32 -5.86
CA TYR A 67 6.23 17.72 -4.80
C TYR A 67 5.21 16.63 -4.47
N GLU A 68 4.66 15.95 -5.49
CA GLU A 68 3.54 15.03 -5.33
C GLU A 68 3.97 13.59 -4.98
N HIS A 69 5.21 13.20 -5.22
CA HIS A 69 5.71 11.84 -5.00
C HIS A 69 5.35 11.28 -3.61
N ASN A 70 5.75 11.99 -2.56
CA ASN A 70 5.45 11.55 -1.19
C ASN A 70 3.99 11.78 -0.77
N LEU A 71 3.27 12.70 -1.42
CA LEU A 71 1.85 12.91 -1.18
C LEU A 71 0.95 11.92 -1.91
N TYR A 72 1.48 11.25 -2.93
CA TYR A 72 0.71 10.28 -3.73
C TYR A 72 0.10 9.16 -2.88
N PRO A 73 0.85 8.47 -2.00
CA PRO A 73 0.28 7.48 -1.09
C PRO A 73 -0.89 8.02 -0.26
N LEU A 74 -0.75 9.23 0.28
CA LEU A 74 -1.81 9.85 1.09
C LEU A 74 -3.07 10.10 0.27
N ARG A 75 -2.94 10.57 -0.99
CA ARG A 75 -4.07 10.80 -1.90
C ARG A 75 -4.73 9.50 -2.32
N TYR A 76 -3.93 8.49 -2.64
CA TYR A 76 -4.41 7.16 -3.01
C TYR A 76 -5.17 6.51 -1.86
N ASN A 77 -4.56 6.44 -0.68
CA ASN A 77 -5.18 5.90 0.53
C ASN A 77 -6.49 6.64 0.87
N LYS A 78 -6.48 7.98 0.79
CA LYS A 78 -7.68 8.79 0.99
C LYS A 78 -8.79 8.44 0.01
N THR A 79 -8.46 8.28 -1.26
CA THR A 79 -9.44 7.98 -2.32
C THR A 79 -10.17 6.67 -2.05
N VAL A 80 -9.42 5.63 -1.63
CA VAL A 80 -10.00 4.32 -1.28
C VAL A 80 -10.76 4.38 0.04
N ALA A 81 -10.18 4.99 1.06
CA ALA A 81 -10.82 5.10 2.38
C ALA A 81 -12.14 5.88 2.34
N ASP A 82 -12.21 6.95 1.55
CA ASP A 82 -13.42 7.78 1.44
C ASP A 82 -14.62 6.99 0.87
N ILE A 83 -14.41 6.13 -0.13
CA ILE A 83 -15.51 5.31 -0.69
C ILE A 83 -15.94 4.21 0.27
N ILE A 84 -14.99 3.56 0.96
CA ILE A 84 -15.31 2.56 1.99
C ILE A 84 -16.11 3.23 3.11
N LYS A 85 -15.65 4.38 3.61
CA LYS A 85 -16.38 5.14 4.63
C LYS A 85 -17.80 5.50 4.21
N LYS A 86 -17.97 5.90 2.96
CA LYS A 86 -19.29 6.26 2.41
C LYS A 86 -20.25 5.08 2.40
N LEU A 87 -19.77 3.86 2.10
CA LEU A 87 -20.61 2.69 1.92
C LEU A 87 -20.72 1.81 3.18
N HIS A 88 -19.67 1.72 3.99
CA HIS A 88 -19.62 0.91 5.21
C HIS A 88 -19.61 1.72 6.52
N GLY A 89 -19.44 3.04 6.48
CA GLY A 89 -19.38 3.90 7.66
C GLY A 89 -17.99 4.05 8.28
N GLU A 90 -17.04 3.16 7.95
CA GLU A 90 -15.68 3.15 8.48
C GLU A 90 -14.66 3.30 7.36
N ASN A 91 -13.53 3.96 7.62
CA ASN A 91 -12.47 4.23 6.64
C ASN A 91 -11.29 3.25 6.76
N ILE A 92 -11.57 2.00 7.07
CA ILE A 92 -10.56 0.96 7.25
C ILE A 92 -10.08 0.46 5.91
N ILE A 93 -8.82 0.71 5.61
CA ILE A 93 -8.08 0.17 4.47
C ILE A 93 -6.81 -0.52 4.95
N TRP A 94 -6.25 -1.41 4.14
CA TRP A 94 -4.97 -2.06 4.40
C TRP A 94 -3.96 -1.60 3.36
N ALA A 95 -3.12 -0.62 3.72
CA ALA A 95 -2.25 0.09 2.79
C ALA A 95 -0.78 -0.28 2.93
N ARG A 96 -0.04 -0.29 1.82
CA ARG A 96 1.42 -0.47 1.78
C ARG A 96 2.14 0.85 1.96
N SER A 97 1.95 1.77 1.04
CA SER A 97 2.61 3.06 1.07
C SER A 97 1.90 4.06 1.97
N ALA A 98 2.68 4.97 2.55
CA ALA A 98 2.17 5.98 3.46
C ALA A 98 3.02 7.26 3.39
N TRP A 99 2.47 8.33 3.92
CA TRP A 99 3.16 9.59 4.18
C TRP A 99 2.59 10.23 5.44
N ALA A 100 3.16 11.35 5.88
CA ALA A 100 2.65 12.12 7.00
C ALA A 100 1.14 12.41 6.80
N GLY A 101 0.33 12.01 7.78
CA GLY A 101 -1.13 12.09 7.72
C GLY A 101 -1.83 10.77 7.37
N SER A 102 -1.11 9.73 6.91
CA SER A 102 -1.70 8.41 6.64
C SER A 102 -2.04 7.63 7.92
N GLN A 103 -1.63 8.07 9.09
CA GLN A 103 -2.01 7.52 10.40
C GLN A 103 -3.52 7.43 10.62
N ARG A 104 -4.29 8.26 9.90
CA ARG A 104 -5.76 8.25 9.91
C ARG A 104 -6.39 7.06 9.18
N TYR A 105 -5.58 6.29 8.44
CA TYR A 105 -5.96 5.06 7.74
C TYR A 105 -5.26 3.90 8.45
N PRO A 106 -5.97 3.14 9.31
CA PRO A 106 -5.32 2.49 10.44
C PRO A 106 -4.42 1.31 10.09
N LEU A 107 -4.69 0.53 9.04
CA LEU A 107 -3.97 -0.71 8.79
C LEU A 107 -2.88 -0.55 7.72
N HIS A 108 -1.64 -0.91 8.07
CA HIS A 108 -0.52 -0.92 7.14
C HIS A 108 0.29 -2.22 7.24
N TRP A 109 1.05 -2.54 6.21
CA TRP A 109 2.07 -3.60 6.25
C TRP A 109 3.37 -3.15 5.60
N GLY A 110 4.43 -3.90 5.87
CA GLY A 110 5.80 -3.54 5.49
C GLY A 110 6.17 -3.77 4.01
N GLY A 111 5.22 -4.20 3.15
CA GLY A 111 5.52 -4.52 1.76
C GLY A 111 6.26 -5.85 1.61
N ASP A 112 7.04 -5.97 0.53
CA ASP A 112 7.66 -7.20 0.05
C ASP A 112 9.03 -7.42 0.70
N ALA A 113 9.04 -7.86 1.95
CA ALA A 113 10.28 -8.13 2.67
C ALA A 113 11.09 -9.27 2.02
N ALA A 114 12.41 -9.11 1.93
CA ALA A 114 13.29 -10.18 1.50
C ALA A 114 13.24 -11.37 2.48
N THR A 115 13.25 -12.58 1.94
CA THR A 115 13.19 -13.85 2.68
C THR A 115 14.59 -14.22 3.20
N THR A 116 15.14 -13.36 4.05
CA THR A 116 16.49 -13.47 4.63
C THR A 116 16.49 -13.03 6.09
N GLU A 117 17.56 -13.33 6.82
CA GLU A 117 17.78 -12.86 8.20
C GLU A 117 17.76 -11.33 8.27
N THR A 118 18.43 -10.66 7.35
CA THR A 118 18.45 -9.19 7.26
C THR A 118 17.09 -8.61 6.90
N GLY A 119 16.31 -9.32 6.06
CA GLY A 119 14.91 -8.96 5.76
C GLY A 119 14.03 -9.03 7.00
N PHE A 120 14.19 -10.08 7.82
CA PHE A 120 13.48 -10.22 9.08
C PHE A 120 13.89 -9.12 10.09
N GLU A 121 15.19 -8.89 10.28
CA GLU A 121 15.70 -7.81 11.13
C GLU A 121 15.14 -6.44 10.68
N GLY A 122 15.18 -6.16 9.38
CA GLY A 122 14.62 -4.94 8.80
C GLY A 122 13.12 -4.80 9.05
N THR A 123 12.38 -5.90 8.95
CA THR A 123 10.94 -5.95 9.22
C THR A 123 10.63 -5.59 10.69
N VAL A 124 11.35 -6.17 11.65
CA VAL A 124 11.17 -5.85 13.07
C VAL A 124 11.47 -4.38 13.34
N ARG A 125 12.60 -3.88 12.85
CA ARG A 125 13.00 -2.47 13.01
C ARG A 125 12.01 -1.50 12.36
N SER A 126 11.52 -1.84 11.17
CA SER A 126 10.51 -1.04 10.46
C SER A 126 9.21 -0.95 11.24
N GLY A 127 8.72 -2.07 11.76
CA GLY A 127 7.52 -2.10 12.58
C GLY A 127 7.63 -1.22 13.82
N LEU A 128 8.75 -1.29 14.53
CA LEU A 128 9.02 -0.43 15.69
C LEU A 128 9.11 1.06 15.30
N SER A 129 9.81 1.37 14.22
CA SER A 129 9.98 2.74 13.73
C SER A 129 8.66 3.37 13.29
N ILE A 130 7.84 2.63 12.53
CA ILE A 130 6.56 3.15 12.05
C ILE A 130 5.57 3.35 13.22
N GLY A 131 5.62 2.48 14.25
CA GLY A 131 4.86 2.64 15.48
C GLY A 131 5.21 3.94 16.19
N LEU A 132 6.49 4.30 16.31
CA LEU A 132 6.94 5.58 16.85
C LEU A 132 6.47 6.78 16.01
N SER A 133 6.16 6.57 14.75
CA SER A 133 5.60 7.59 13.85
C SER A 133 4.07 7.71 13.95
N GLY A 134 3.43 7.02 14.91
CA GLY A 134 1.99 7.11 15.17
C GLY A 134 1.12 6.18 14.33
N PHE A 135 1.68 5.17 13.67
CA PHE A 135 0.93 4.11 13.01
C PHE A 135 0.66 2.97 14.01
N CYS A 136 -0.57 2.90 14.49
CA CYS A 136 -0.93 1.99 15.58
C CYS A 136 -1.11 0.53 15.15
N PHE A 137 -1.40 0.29 13.87
CA PHE A 137 -1.69 -1.04 13.34
C PHE A 137 -0.77 -1.33 12.16
N TRP A 138 0.12 -2.28 12.34
CA TRP A 138 1.10 -2.66 11.36
C TRP A 138 1.31 -4.18 11.35
N SER A 139 1.55 -4.73 10.17
CA SER A 139 1.84 -6.14 9.96
C SER A 139 2.95 -6.35 8.94
N ASN A 140 3.19 -7.61 8.63
CA ASN A 140 4.20 -8.03 7.67
C ASN A 140 3.79 -9.34 7.02
N ASP A 141 4.42 -9.67 5.90
CA ASP A 141 4.29 -10.98 5.28
C ASP A 141 5.18 -11.96 6.06
N ILE A 142 4.54 -12.88 6.77
CA ILE A 142 5.21 -13.84 7.66
C ILE A 142 6.13 -14.74 6.83
N GLY A 143 7.41 -14.75 7.17
CA GLY A 143 8.43 -15.50 6.45
C GLY A 143 9.09 -14.73 5.31
N GLY A 144 8.64 -13.52 5.00
CA GLY A 144 9.06 -12.72 3.84
C GLY A 144 8.24 -13.03 2.59
N PHE A 145 8.40 -12.22 1.55
CA PHE A 145 7.56 -12.27 0.34
C PHE A 145 8.28 -12.86 -0.88
N VAL A 146 9.56 -12.51 -1.07
CA VAL A 146 10.21 -12.60 -2.39
C VAL A 146 10.49 -14.03 -2.86
N THR A 147 10.86 -14.94 -1.93
CA THR A 147 11.18 -16.34 -2.22
C THR A 147 10.67 -17.25 -1.11
N GLN A 148 10.79 -18.58 -1.31
CA GLN A 148 10.45 -19.54 -0.25
C GLN A 148 11.32 -19.31 1.00
N SER A 149 10.68 -19.23 2.15
CA SER A 149 11.37 -19.03 3.43
C SER A 149 12.06 -20.31 3.88
N PRO A 150 13.35 -20.26 4.26
CA PRO A 150 13.97 -21.36 5.00
C PRO A 150 13.18 -21.67 6.27
N GLU A 151 13.02 -22.95 6.60
CA GLU A 151 12.21 -23.37 7.76
C GLU A 151 12.65 -22.69 9.06
N SER A 152 13.97 -22.58 9.29
CA SER A 152 14.53 -21.93 10.47
C SER A 152 14.17 -20.44 10.59
N LEU A 153 14.14 -19.73 9.47
CA LEU A 153 13.73 -18.34 9.39
C LEU A 153 12.22 -18.22 9.61
N TYR A 154 11.42 -19.04 8.94
CA TYR A 154 9.97 -19.04 9.06
C TYR A 154 9.52 -19.31 10.49
N ARG A 155 10.12 -20.28 11.18
CA ARG A 155 9.82 -20.62 12.59
C ARG A 155 10.06 -19.45 13.56
N ARG A 156 11.02 -18.57 13.27
CA ARG A 156 11.28 -17.37 14.07
C ARG A 156 10.39 -16.19 13.68
N TRP A 157 10.07 -16.07 12.41
CA TRP A 157 9.21 -15.00 11.91
C TRP A 157 7.74 -15.20 12.33
N LEU A 158 7.29 -16.45 12.38
CA LEU A 158 5.91 -16.81 12.66
C LEU A 158 5.41 -16.23 14.01
N PRO A 159 6.06 -16.45 15.16
CA PRO A 159 5.60 -15.88 16.43
C PRO A 159 5.63 -14.34 16.42
N PHE A 160 6.63 -13.73 15.79
CA PHE A 160 6.67 -12.28 15.62
C PHE A 160 5.46 -11.78 14.80
N GLY A 161 5.18 -12.44 13.68
CA GLY A 161 4.05 -12.05 12.83
C GLY A 161 2.70 -12.18 13.51
N PHE A 162 2.49 -13.23 14.34
CA PHE A 162 1.26 -13.39 15.12
C PHE A 162 1.10 -12.41 16.28
N LEU A 163 2.17 -11.80 16.74
CA LEU A 163 2.14 -10.78 17.78
C LEU A 163 2.01 -9.34 17.23
N THR A 164 1.98 -9.17 15.90
CA THR A 164 1.64 -7.88 15.27
C THR A 164 0.12 -7.67 15.29
N SER A 165 -0.35 -6.45 15.00
CA SER A 165 -1.76 -6.07 15.15
C SER A 165 -2.73 -6.86 14.25
N HIS A 166 -2.25 -7.37 13.14
CA HIS A 166 -2.97 -8.25 12.21
C HIS A 166 -1.96 -9.13 11.48
N SER A 167 -2.33 -10.36 11.17
CA SER A 167 -1.40 -11.37 10.65
C SER A 167 -1.75 -11.75 9.23
N ARG A 168 -0.72 -11.98 8.41
CA ARG A 168 -0.86 -12.45 7.06
C ARG A 168 0.22 -13.49 6.73
N VAL A 169 -0.22 -14.61 6.19
CA VAL A 169 0.65 -15.59 5.53
C VAL A 169 0.53 -15.34 4.04
N HIS A 170 1.62 -14.91 3.41
CA HIS A 170 1.62 -14.52 2.00
C HIS A 170 3.04 -14.52 1.44
N GLY A 171 3.17 -14.85 0.16
CA GLY A 171 4.42 -14.79 -0.59
C GLY A 171 4.16 -14.88 -2.09
N ALA A 172 5.17 -14.61 -2.88
CA ALA A 172 5.16 -14.89 -4.31
C ALA A 172 5.25 -16.42 -4.52
N PRO A 173 4.48 -17.02 -5.46
CA PRO A 173 4.59 -18.46 -5.74
C PRO A 173 6.04 -18.88 -6.05
N PRO A 174 6.54 -20.01 -5.56
CA PRO A 174 5.89 -21.09 -4.81
C PRO A 174 6.07 -20.97 -3.28
N THR A 175 5.84 -19.83 -2.71
CA THR A 175 6.17 -19.51 -1.31
C THR A 175 4.98 -19.62 -0.35
N GLU A 176 3.87 -20.20 -0.78
CA GLU A 176 2.77 -20.47 0.11
C GLU A 176 3.19 -21.49 1.19
N PRO A 177 2.77 -21.29 2.45
CA PRO A 177 3.28 -22.06 3.59
C PRO A 177 2.82 -23.52 3.65
N TRP A 178 1.98 -23.92 2.74
CA TRP A 178 1.46 -25.30 2.63
C TRP A 178 2.19 -26.13 1.54
N TYR A 179 3.26 -25.68 0.97
CA TYR A 179 4.15 -26.42 0.06
C TYR A 179 5.41 -26.92 0.77
#